data_7f2408347559f5c6b96b4cb1b3d2fc10
#
_entry.id   7f2408347559f5c6b96b4cb1b3d2fc10
#
_cell.length_a   1.000
_cell.length_b   1.000
_cell.length_c   1.000
_cell.angle_alpha   90.00
_cell.angle_beta   90.00
_cell.angle_gamma   90.00
#
_symmetry.space_group_name_H-M   'P 1'
#
loop_
_entity.id
_entity.type
_entity.pdbx_description
1 polymer ?
#
loop_
_entity_poly.entity_id
_entity_poly.type
_entity_poly.pdbx_seq_one_letter_code
_entity_poly.pdbx_strand_id
1 'polypeptide(L)'
;MEMVAENSFSLTEELFREGMGCLSRNSYGKTAAKWTLILLLIWAIISAVLLFLGGPVSQILVYLAAILFLCYWLNVAAPRKHAKKAWDALLSRSGEDPRRITRFYPDHLQVDAGGTVKRVPYGDILQIRETKNLIMLICADKTGIMVAKKGFTLGNYEEITALIRSASK
;
A
#
# COMPACT_ATOMS: atom_id res chain seq x y z
N MET A 1 29.22 6.86 -13.16
CA MET A 1 29.00 6.55 -11.72
C MET A 1 28.86 5.05 -11.58
N GLU A 2 29.56 4.46 -10.64
CA GLU A 2 29.54 3.03 -10.41
C GLU A 2 28.24 2.62 -9.69
N MET A 3 27.62 1.54 -10.15
CA MET A 3 26.40 0.99 -9.55
C MET A 3 26.72 0.32 -8.23
N VAL A 4 26.04 0.69 -7.16
CA VAL A 4 26.27 0.17 -5.81
C VAL A 4 25.53 -1.16 -5.59
N ALA A 5 24.29 -1.25 -6.09
CA ALA A 5 23.48 -2.45 -5.96
C ALA A 5 22.45 -2.56 -7.08
N GLU A 6 21.99 -3.79 -7.32
CA GLU A 6 20.92 -4.09 -8.26
C GLU A 6 19.91 -5.05 -7.60
N ASN A 7 18.65 -4.74 -7.77
CA ASN A 7 17.55 -5.58 -7.35
C ASN A 7 16.67 -5.90 -8.56
N SER A 8 16.49 -7.18 -8.85
CA SER A 8 15.69 -7.67 -9.98
C SER A 8 14.72 -8.75 -9.51
N PHE A 9 13.44 -8.56 -9.77
CA PHE A 9 12.41 -9.53 -9.42
C PHE A 9 11.22 -9.46 -10.37
N SER A 10 10.52 -10.59 -10.51
CA SER A 10 9.22 -10.64 -11.17
C SER A 10 8.15 -10.27 -10.14
N LEU A 11 7.32 -9.29 -10.50
CA LEU A 11 6.26 -8.84 -9.63
C LEU A 11 5.09 -9.82 -9.70
N THR A 12 4.82 -10.53 -8.60
CA THR A 12 3.65 -11.42 -8.47
C THR A 12 2.44 -10.66 -7.93
N GLU A 13 1.23 -11.21 -8.12
CA GLU A 13 0.01 -10.64 -7.54
C GLU A 13 0.10 -10.48 -6.02
N GLU A 14 0.74 -11.44 -5.34
CA GLU A 14 0.94 -11.38 -3.88
C GLU A 14 1.83 -10.21 -3.46
N LEU A 15 2.98 -10.05 -4.12
CA LEU A 15 3.89 -8.93 -3.86
C LEU A 15 3.24 -7.58 -4.19
N PHE A 16 2.50 -7.53 -5.31
CA PHE A 16 1.75 -6.33 -5.68
C PHE A 16 0.72 -5.96 -4.62
N ARG A 17 -0.05 -6.93 -4.14
CA ARG A 17 -1.06 -6.75 -3.09
C ARG A 17 -0.43 -6.33 -1.76
N GLU A 18 0.71 -6.93 -1.40
CA GLU A 18 1.48 -6.56 -0.20
C GLU A 18 1.95 -5.10 -0.28
N GLY A 19 2.52 -4.68 -1.41
CA GLY A 19 2.97 -3.31 -1.66
C GLY A 19 1.82 -2.30 -1.67
N MET A 20 0.73 -2.61 -2.37
CA MET A 20 -0.47 -1.75 -2.40
C MET A 20 -1.10 -1.62 -1.01
N GLY A 21 -1.12 -2.69 -0.22
CA GLY A 21 -1.57 -2.67 1.17
C GLY A 21 -0.72 -1.73 2.04
N CYS A 22 0.60 -1.73 1.83
CA CYS A 22 1.52 -0.84 2.53
C CYS A 22 1.29 0.65 2.16
N LEU A 23 1.05 0.95 0.89
CA LEU A 23 0.73 2.31 0.41
C LEU A 23 -0.63 2.78 0.93
N SER A 24 -1.67 1.94 0.83
CA SER A 24 -3.03 2.29 1.20
C SER A 24 -3.20 2.52 2.70
N ARG A 25 -2.45 1.78 3.55
CA ARG A 25 -2.53 1.87 5.01
C ARG A 25 -2.26 3.27 5.57
N ASN A 26 -1.55 4.13 4.83
CA ASN A 26 -1.25 5.49 5.27
C ASN A 26 -2.33 6.51 4.91
N SER A 27 -2.93 6.39 3.75
CA SER A 27 -3.92 7.36 3.24
C SER A 27 -5.36 6.91 3.52
N TYR A 28 -5.67 5.67 3.17
CA TYR A 28 -7.02 5.14 3.31
C TYR A 28 -7.33 4.61 4.71
N GLY A 29 -6.34 4.04 5.42
CA GLY A 29 -6.56 3.46 6.75
C GLY A 29 -7.00 4.49 7.79
N LYS A 30 -6.38 5.66 7.81
CA LYS A 30 -6.77 6.76 8.73
C LYS A 30 -8.14 7.33 8.37
N THR A 31 -8.42 7.48 7.08
CA THR A 31 -9.70 7.99 6.59
C THR A 31 -10.82 6.97 6.80
N ALA A 32 -10.57 5.69 6.50
CA ALA A 32 -11.53 4.61 6.73
C ALA A 32 -11.85 4.45 8.23
N ALA A 33 -10.83 4.50 9.11
CA ALA A 33 -11.04 4.46 10.56
C ALA A 33 -11.89 5.64 11.07
N LYS A 34 -11.66 6.86 10.54
CA LYS A 34 -12.51 8.01 10.84
C LYS A 34 -13.97 7.79 10.44
N TRP A 35 -14.20 7.33 9.22
CA TRP A 35 -15.56 7.06 8.74
C TRP A 35 -16.24 5.93 9.53
N THR A 36 -15.51 4.88 9.88
CA THR A 36 -16.01 3.80 10.74
C THR A 36 -16.45 4.35 12.11
N LEU A 37 -15.63 5.21 12.72
CA LEU A 37 -15.98 5.82 14.01
C LEU A 37 -17.23 6.72 13.90
N ILE A 38 -17.34 7.53 12.85
CA ILE A 38 -18.51 8.39 12.60
C ILE A 38 -19.77 7.54 12.44
N LEU A 39 -19.70 6.46 11.65
CA LEU A 39 -20.84 5.55 11.45
C LEU A 39 -21.28 4.88 12.75
N LEU A 40 -20.35 4.47 13.61
CA LEU A 40 -20.65 3.89 14.91
C LEU A 40 -21.28 4.91 15.86
N LEU A 41 -20.83 6.17 15.85
CA LEU A 41 -21.44 7.24 16.64
C LEU A 41 -22.87 7.55 16.18
N ILE A 42 -23.09 7.67 14.87
CA ILE A 42 -24.43 7.86 14.30
C ILE A 42 -25.35 6.71 14.71
N TRP A 43 -24.87 5.47 14.60
CA TRP A 43 -25.63 4.30 15.03
C TRP A 43 -25.97 4.34 16.52
N ALA A 44 -25.02 4.70 17.39
CA ALA A 44 -25.25 4.80 18.84
C ALA A 44 -26.34 5.84 19.16
N ILE A 45 -26.32 7.00 18.49
CA ILE A 45 -27.33 8.04 18.68
C ILE A 45 -28.71 7.54 18.22
N ILE A 46 -28.81 6.95 17.03
CA ILE A 46 -30.07 6.40 16.50
C ILE A 46 -30.60 5.31 17.43
N SER A 47 -29.74 4.43 17.93
CA SER A 47 -30.13 3.35 18.85
C SER A 47 -30.66 3.91 20.17
N ALA A 48 -30.03 4.95 20.73
CA ALA A 48 -30.48 5.59 21.97
C ALA A 48 -31.86 6.25 21.78
N VAL A 49 -32.07 6.93 20.64
CA VAL A 49 -33.39 7.53 20.32
C VAL A 49 -34.46 6.48 20.14
N LEU A 50 -34.17 5.37 19.44
CA LEU A 50 -35.13 4.27 19.25
C LEU A 50 -35.50 3.61 20.55
N LEU A 51 -34.53 3.39 21.45
CA LEU A 51 -34.83 2.85 22.81
C LEU A 51 -35.69 3.80 23.61
N PHE A 52 -35.40 5.11 23.56
CA PHE A 52 -36.19 6.12 24.28
C PHE A 52 -37.63 6.18 23.77
N LEU A 53 -37.86 5.96 22.47
CA LEU A 53 -39.19 5.92 21.86
C LEU A 53 -39.90 4.55 22.02
N GLY A 54 -39.31 3.60 22.77
CA GLY A 54 -39.90 2.26 22.96
C GLY A 54 -39.79 1.35 21.74
N GLY A 55 -38.85 1.65 20.82
CA GLY A 55 -38.62 0.83 19.62
C GLY A 55 -38.14 -0.58 19.95
N PRO A 56 -38.44 -1.58 19.10
CA PRO A 56 -38.07 -2.96 19.34
C PRO A 56 -36.54 -3.16 19.18
N VAL A 57 -35.94 -3.87 20.14
CA VAL A 57 -34.49 -4.18 20.17
C VAL A 57 -34.04 -4.91 18.91
N SER A 58 -34.92 -5.68 18.27
CA SER A 58 -34.64 -6.37 17.00
C SER A 58 -34.21 -5.42 15.87
N GLN A 59 -34.81 -4.25 15.77
CA GLN A 59 -34.43 -3.23 14.77
C GLN A 59 -33.01 -2.70 15.01
N ILE A 60 -32.64 -2.49 16.27
CA ILE A 60 -31.30 -2.04 16.64
C ILE A 60 -30.24 -3.06 16.20
N LEU A 61 -30.53 -4.36 16.41
CA LEU A 61 -29.62 -5.44 15.99
C LEU A 61 -29.47 -5.51 14.47
N VAL A 62 -30.55 -5.31 13.71
CA VAL A 62 -30.51 -5.26 12.23
C VAL A 62 -29.63 -4.11 11.74
N TYR A 63 -29.79 -2.92 12.31
CA TYR A 63 -28.94 -1.77 11.94
C TYR A 63 -27.48 -1.97 12.32
N LEU A 64 -27.21 -2.59 13.48
CA LEU A 64 -25.85 -2.96 13.87
C LEU A 64 -25.21 -3.91 12.85
N ALA A 65 -25.92 -4.96 12.48
CA ALA A 65 -25.44 -5.92 11.47
C ALA A 65 -25.14 -5.27 10.13
N ALA A 66 -26.02 -4.35 9.67
CA ALA A 66 -25.82 -3.61 8.43
C ALA A 66 -24.56 -2.72 8.48
N ILE A 67 -24.33 -2.03 9.59
CA ILE A 67 -23.15 -1.17 9.79
C ILE A 67 -21.88 -2.00 9.86
N LEU A 68 -21.88 -3.12 10.59
CA LEU A 68 -20.72 -4.02 10.65
C LEU A 68 -20.39 -4.59 9.27
N PHE A 69 -21.42 -4.96 8.49
CA PHE A 69 -21.24 -5.40 7.10
C PHE A 69 -20.65 -4.29 6.23
N LEU A 70 -21.14 -3.07 6.33
CA LEU A 70 -20.63 -1.92 5.60
C LEU A 70 -19.17 -1.60 5.98
N CYS A 71 -18.84 -1.64 7.27
CA CYS A 71 -17.49 -1.47 7.78
C CYS A 71 -16.55 -2.55 7.23
N TYR A 72 -16.98 -3.81 7.25
CA TYR A 72 -16.23 -4.92 6.65
C TYR A 72 -16.01 -4.70 5.16
N TRP A 73 -17.05 -4.32 4.43
CA TRP A 73 -16.98 -4.06 2.99
C TRP A 73 -15.98 -2.96 2.68
N LEU A 74 -16.07 -1.81 3.35
CA LEU A 74 -15.20 -0.66 3.11
C LEU A 74 -13.74 -0.92 3.49
N ASN A 75 -13.48 -1.65 4.57
CA ASN A 75 -12.13 -1.84 5.09
C ASN A 75 -11.42 -3.07 4.50
N VAL A 76 -12.16 -4.08 4.03
CA VAL A 76 -11.60 -5.36 3.61
C VAL A 76 -11.92 -5.68 2.14
N ALA A 77 -13.20 -5.67 1.77
CA ALA A 77 -13.62 -6.14 0.45
C ALA A 77 -13.28 -5.14 -0.66
N ALA A 78 -13.56 -3.86 -0.47
CA ALA A 78 -13.30 -2.83 -1.46
C ALA A 78 -11.79 -2.68 -1.80
N PRO A 79 -10.86 -2.58 -0.83
CA PRO A 79 -9.44 -2.52 -1.11
C PRO A 79 -8.90 -3.74 -1.88
N ARG A 80 -9.41 -4.95 -1.57
CA ARG A 80 -9.02 -6.17 -2.29
C ARG A 80 -9.46 -6.14 -3.75
N LYS A 81 -10.69 -5.69 -4.04
CA LYS A 81 -11.20 -5.54 -5.41
C LYS A 81 -10.40 -4.50 -6.20
N HIS A 82 -10.06 -3.38 -5.57
CA HIS A 82 -9.24 -2.34 -6.20
C HIS A 82 -7.83 -2.84 -6.51
N ALA A 83 -7.19 -3.56 -5.58
CA ALA A 83 -5.87 -4.13 -5.80
C ALA A 83 -5.88 -5.14 -6.96
N LYS A 84 -6.89 -6.02 -7.04
CA LYS A 84 -7.02 -6.98 -8.15
C LYS A 84 -7.22 -6.26 -9.49
N LYS A 85 -8.13 -5.28 -9.56
CA LYS A 85 -8.36 -4.52 -10.79
C LYS A 85 -7.09 -3.76 -11.24
N ALA A 86 -6.33 -3.21 -10.29
CA ALA A 86 -5.05 -2.55 -10.58
C ALA A 86 -3.99 -3.54 -11.07
N TRP A 87 -3.98 -4.76 -10.54
CA TRP A 87 -3.12 -5.83 -11.01
C TRP A 87 -3.45 -6.25 -12.45
N ASP A 88 -4.72 -6.52 -12.74
CA ASP A 88 -5.19 -6.89 -14.08
C ASP A 88 -4.86 -5.78 -15.10
N ALA A 89 -5.02 -4.51 -14.72
CA ALA A 89 -4.65 -3.37 -15.57
C ALA A 89 -3.12 -3.24 -15.76
N LEU A 90 -2.33 -3.67 -14.79
CA LEU A 90 -0.87 -3.69 -14.91
C LEU A 90 -0.43 -4.79 -15.88
N LEU A 91 -0.98 -5.99 -15.75
CA LEU A 91 -0.69 -7.11 -16.66
C LEU A 91 -1.05 -6.78 -18.10
N SER A 92 -2.21 -6.14 -18.33
CA SER A 92 -2.62 -5.74 -19.69
C SER A 92 -1.67 -4.75 -20.36
N ARG A 93 -0.90 -3.98 -19.57
CA ARG A 93 0.08 -3.00 -20.08
C ARG A 93 1.50 -3.55 -20.20
N SER A 94 1.91 -4.42 -19.26
CA SER A 94 3.30 -4.88 -19.15
C SER A 94 3.51 -6.29 -19.67
N GLY A 95 2.46 -6.99 -20.16
CA GLY A 95 2.51 -8.40 -20.53
C GLY A 95 2.50 -9.34 -19.32
N GLU A 96 2.72 -10.64 -19.57
CA GLU A 96 2.57 -11.70 -18.56
C GLU A 96 3.65 -11.70 -17.46
N ASP A 97 4.81 -11.06 -17.69
CA ASP A 97 5.91 -11.00 -16.72
C ASP A 97 6.31 -9.54 -16.42
N PRO A 98 5.66 -8.89 -15.45
CA PRO A 98 5.98 -7.53 -15.04
C PRO A 98 7.27 -7.52 -14.22
N ARG A 99 8.40 -7.79 -14.89
CA ARG A 99 9.73 -7.72 -14.29
C ARG A 99 10.07 -6.30 -13.90
N ARG A 100 10.65 -6.15 -12.71
CA ARG A 100 11.14 -4.87 -12.20
C ARG A 100 12.62 -4.97 -11.88
N ILE A 101 13.37 -3.98 -12.35
CA ILE A 101 14.79 -3.86 -12.06
C ILE A 101 15.01 -2.51 -11.39
N THR A 102 15.58 -2.51 -10.20
CA THR A 102 15.95 -1.28 -9.49
C THR A 102 17.47 -1.26 -9.33
N ARG A 103 18.12 -0.26 -9.91
CA ARG A 103 19.56 -0.04 -9.78
C ARG A 103 19.82 1.12 -8.84
N PHE A 104 20.72 0.91 -7.91
CA PHE A 104 21.08 1.88 -6.89
C PHE A 104 22.45 2.48 -7.21
N TYR A 105 22.51 3.80 -7.24
CA TYR A 105 23.70 4.61 -7.42
C TYR A 105 23.97 5.42 -6.15
N PRO A 106 25.14 6.07 -5.98
CA PRO A 106 25.44 6.81 -4.74
C PRO A 106 24.48 7.97 -4.44
N ASP A 107 23.87 8.59 -5.46
CA ASP A 107 23.06 9.81 -5.37
C ASP A 107 21.59 9.62 -5.75
N HIS A 108 21.26 8.51 -6.44
CA HIS A 108 19.90 8.26 -6.93
C HIS A 108 19.67 6.78 -7.14
N LEU A 109 18.41 6.42 -7.36
CA LEU A 109 18.03 5.10 -7.84
C LEU A 109 17.36 5.20 -9.22
N GLN A 110 17.48 4.13 -9.99
CA GLN A 110 16.86 3.94 -11.30
C GLN A 110 15.90 2.77 -11.23
N VAL A 111 14.65 2.98 -11.61
CA VAL A 111 13.63 1.91 -11.66
C VAL A 111 13.27 1.66 -13.11
N ASP A 112 13.48 0.45 -13.56
CA ASP A 112 13.00 -0.05 -14.85
C ASP A 112 11.77 -0.92 -14.63
N ALA A 113 10.66 -0.51 -15.19
CA ALA A 113 9.39 -1.20 -15.11
C ALA A 113 8.80 -1.35 -16.52
N GLY A 114 9.05 -2.51 -17.13
CA GLY A 114 8.53 -2.80 -18.48
C GLY A 114 9.08 -1.87 -19.57
N GLY A 115 10.37 -1.55 -19.52
CA GLY A 115 11.04 -0.69 -20.50
C GLY A 115 10.90 0.81 -20.24
N THR A 116 10.18 1.20 -19.19
CA THR A 116 10.16 2.61 -18.76
C THR A 116 11.14 2.81 -17.61
N VAL A 117 12.17 3.61 -17.86
CA VAL A 117 13.20 3.91 -16.86
C VAL A 117 12.88 5.24 -16.19
N LYS A 118 12.68 5.21 -14.87
CA LYS A 118 12.50 6.39 -14.03
C LYS A 118 13.69 6.56 -13.10
N ARG A 119 14.28 7.76 -13.09
CA ARG A 119 15.35 8.15 -12.17
C ARG A 119 14.75 8.89 -10.98
N VAL A 120 15.14 8.52 -9.76
CA VAL A 120 14.61 9.10 -8.51
C VAL A 120 15.78 9.43 -7.59
N PRO A 121 16.01 10.71 -7.27
CA PRO A 121 16.99 11.12 -6.26
C PRO A 121 16.58 10.61 -4.88
N TYR A 122 17.53 10.28 -4.02
CA TYR A 122 17.22 9.83 -2.66
C TYR A 122 16.52 10.90 -1.81
N GLY A 123 16.77 12.18 -2.06
CA GLY A 123 16.08 13.30 -1.41
C GLY A 123 14.57 13.33 -1.66
N ASP A 124 14.10 12.70 -2.74
CA ASP A 124 12.67 12.59 -3.05
C ASP A 124 11.99 11.42 -2.29
N ILE A 125 12.75 10.60 -1.58
CA ILE A 125 12.20 9.49 -0.79
C ILE A 125 11.82 10.01 0.58
N LEU A 126 10.53 10.15 0.82
CA LEU A 126 10.00 10.66 2.10
C LEU A 126 9.94 9.59 3.19
N GLN A 127 9.74 8.34 2.82
CA GLN A 127 9.54 7.27 3.79
C GLN A 127 9.96 5.91 3.24
N ILE A 128 10.64 5.14 4.08
CA ILE A 128 10.94 3.73 3.86
C ILE A 128 10.00 2.92 4.73
N ARG A 129 9.32 1.96 4.15
CA ARG A 129 8.49 1.00 4.87
C ARG A 129 8.89 -0.41 4.51
N GLU A 130 8.94 -1.24 5.52
CA GLU A 130 9.24 -2.64 5.35
C GLU A 130 7.98 -3.49 5.51
N THR A 131 7.85 -4.46 4.65
CA THR A 131 6.86 -5.52 4.75
C THR A 131 7.58 -6.86 4.89
N LYS A 132 6.86 -7.97 4.85
CA LYS A 132 7.46 -9.28 4.95
C LYS A 132 8.48 -9.55 3.83
N ASN A 133 8.10 -9.24 2.58
CA ASN A 133 8.87 -9.58 1.39
C ASN A 133 9.44 -8.36 0.64
N LEU A 134 8.91 -7.16 0.91
CA LEU A 134 9.25 -5.94 0.17
C LEU A 134 9.78 -4.84 1.07
N ILE A 135 10.56 -3.97 0.46
CA ILE A 135 10.84 -2.62 0.92
C ILE A 135 10.06 -1.67 0.02
N MET A 136 9.27 -0.80 0.61
CA MET A 136 8.50 0.21 -0.08
C MET A 136 9.16 1.57 0.13
N LEU A 137 9.63 2.18 -0.94
CA LEU A 137 10.16 3.54 -0.94
C LEU A 137 9.04 4.47 -1.39
N ILE A 138 8.59 5.34 -0.50
CA ILE A 138 7.49 6.28 -0.76
C ILE A 138 8.10 7.61 -1.15
N CYS A 139 7.85 8.02 -2.39
CA CYS A 139 8.37 9.26 -2.95
C CYS A 139 7.45 10.46 -2.67
N ALA A 140 7.99 11.67 -2.85
CA ALA A 140 7.29 12.94 -2.66
C ALA A 140 6.06 13.08 -3.58
N ASP A 141 6.12 12.52 -4.78
CA ASP A 141 5.00 12.44 -5.73
C ASP A 141 3.92 11.41 -5.35
N LYS A 142 4.00 10.84 -4.14
CA LYS A 142 3.13 9.77 -3.62
C LYS A 142 3.23 8.44 -4.37
N THR A 143 4.18 8.29 -5.27
CA THR A 143 4.47 6.99 -5.89
C THR A 143 5.22 6.10 -4.91
N GLY A 144 4.98 4.79 -5.01
CA GLY A 144 5.69 3.77 -4.24
C GLY A 144 6.58 2.93 -5.13
N ILE A 145 7.85 2.83 -4.78
CA ILE A 145 8.80 1.93 -5.44
C ILE A 145 8.90 0.66 -4.61
N MET A 146 8.65 -0.47 -5.25
CA MET A 146 8.72 -1.80 -4.64
C MET A 146 10.10 -2.40 -4.89
N VAL A 147 10.78 -2.82 -3.85
CA VAL A 147 12.08 -3.49 -3.90
C VAL A 147 11.95 -4.81 -3.14
N ALA A 148 12.19 -5.94 -3.79
CA ALA A 148 12.06 -7.24 -3.16
C ALA A 148 13.28 -7.56 -2.29
N LYS A 149 13.07 -7.95 -1.02
CA LYS A 149 14.16 -8.27 -0.09
C LYS A 149 15.06 -9.39 -0.59
N LYS A 150 14.50 -10.35 -1.33
CA LYS A 150 15.22 -11.49 -1.92
C LYS A 150 15.64 -11.27 -3.37
N GLY A 151 15.38 -10.10 -3.94
CA GLY A 151 15.64 -9.80 -5.36
C GLY A 151 17.00 -9.16 -5.63
N PHE A 152 17.88 -9.02 -4.66
CA PHE A 152 19.19 -8.42 -4.86
C PHE A 152 20.09 -9.38 -5.63
N THR A 153 20.58 -8.91 -6.79
CA THR A 153 21.58 -9.59 -7.63
C THR A 153 22.98 -9.06 -7.36
N LEU A 154 23.07 -7.81 -6.88
CA LEU A 154 24.31 -7.17 -6.44
C LEU A 154 24.01 -6.36 -5.17
N GLY A 155 24.93 -6.39 -4.19
CA GLY A 155 24.73 -5.75 -2.89
C GLY A 155 23.74 -6.49 -2.00
N ASN A 156 23.40 -5.89 -0.87
CA ASN A 156 22.40 -6.43 0.03
C ASN A 156 21.38 -5.37 0.50
N TYR A 157 20.30 -5.84 1.08
CA TYR A 157 19.17 -4.97 1.46
C TYR A 157 19.55 -4.03 2.62
N GLU A 158 20.41 -4.46 3.54
CA GLU A 158 20.78 -3.69 4.74
C GLU A 158 21.63 -2.47 4.36
N GLU A 159 22.61 -2.66 3.47
CA GLU A 159 23.48 -1.60 2.93
C GLU A 159 22.66 -0.54 2.20
N ILE A 160 21.71 -0.98 1.35
CA ILE A 160 20.87 -0.04 0.59
C ILE A 160 19.92 0.72 1.50
N THR A 161 19.35 0.06 2.51
CA THR A 161 18.48 0.74 3.48
C THR A 161 19.27 1.79 4.28
N ALA A 162 20.50 1.49 4.67
CA ALA A 162 21.38 2.43 5.33
C ALA A 162 21.76 3.60 4.42
N LEU A 163 22.11 3.32 3.16
CA LEU A 163 22.44 4.34 2.15
C LEU A 163 21.28 5.32 1.95
N ILE A 164 20.06 4.80 1.73
CA ILE A 164 18.88 5.65 1.53
C ILE A 164 18.58 6.48 2.78
N ARG A 165 18.66 5.91 3.98
CA ARG A 165 18.44 6.64 5.23
C ARG A 165 19.46 7.74 5.48
N SER A 166 20.71 7.56 5.05
CA SER A 166 21.75 8.59 5.18
C SER A 166 21.57 9.74 4.18
N ALA A 167 21.06 9.43 2.99
CA ALA A 167 20.89 10.38 1.89
C ALA A 167 19.51 11.10 1.90
N SER A 168 18.52 10.60 2.66
CA SER A 168 17.17 11.17 2.78
C SER A 168 17.02 12.17 3.94
N LYS A 169 18.14 12.62 4.52
CA LYS A 169 18.19 13.72 5.53
C LYS A 169 18.31 15.10 4.85
#